data_4ce36189ccf27ebf7039681dd1e57631
#
_entry.id   4ce36189ccf27ebf7039681dd1e57631
#
_cell.length_a   1.000
_cell.length_b   1.000
_cell.length_c   1.000
_cell.angle_alpha   90.00
_cell.angle_beta   90.00
_cell.angle_gamma   90.00
#
_symmetry.space_group_name_H-M   'P 1'
#
loop_
_entity.id
_entity.type
_entity.pdbx_description
1 polymer ?
#
loop_
_entity_poly.entity_id
_entity_poly.type
_entity_poly.pdbx_seq_one_letter_code
_entity_poly.pdbx_strand_id
1 'polypeptide(L)'
;MTEREIEHRIMAIKREISSLGPLRQGSLSRQYNVCGNPTCRCKADPAQRHGPYYQLSYKHQKKSSSEFVREPDVAQVEQQLRNYQRLRELVDEWVGLNIERTRLLRAARKGATFSPKLAKTREQRGTPRRK
;
A
#
# COMPACT_ATOMS: atom_id res chain seq x y z
N MET A 1 0.95 -18.33 -17.77
CA MET A 1 0.32 -19.12 -16.70
C MET A 1 -0.99 -19.71 -17.19
N THR A 2 -1.25 -20.93 -16.76
CA THR A 2 -2.56 -21.53 -17.00
C THR A 2 -3.57 -20.99 -16.01
N GLU A 3 -4.85 -21.18 -16.31
CA GLU A 3 -5.88 -20.73 -15.39
C GLU A 3 -5.74 -21.40 -14.01
N ARG A 4 -5.38 -22.69 -14.02
CA ARG A 4 -5.19 -23.39 -12.75
C ARG A 4 -4.06 -22.79 -11.92
N GLU A 5 -2.96 -22.44 -12.59
CA GLU A 5 -1.85 -21.82 -11.90
C GLU A 5 -2.23 -20.46 -11.33
N ILE A 6 -3.02 -19.71 -12.08
CA ILE A 6 -3.50 -18.42 -11.60
C ILE A 6 -4.36 -18.58 -10.38
N GLU A 7 -5.27 -19.54 -10.40
CA GLU A 7 -6.13 -19.80 -9.24
C GLU A 7 -5.33 -20.20 -8.03
N HIS A 8 -4.32 -21.05 -8.23
CA HIS A 8 -3.46 -21.45 -7.13
C HIS A 8 -2.75 -20.28 -6.52
N ARG A 9 -2.22 -19.40 -7.38
CA ARG A 9 -1.51 -18.23 -6.87
C ARG A 9 -2.45 -17.28 -6.14
N ILE A 10 -3.65 -17.07 -6.67
CA ILE A 10 -4.63 -16.23 -6.01
C ILE A 10 -4.97 -16.78 -4.62
N MET A 11 -5.14 -18.09 -4.51
CA MET A 11 -5.42 -18.68 -3.21
C MET A 11 -4.29 -18.46 -2.23
N ALA A 12 -3.05 -18.57 -2.71
CA ALA A 12 -1.89 -18.32 -1.86
C ALA A 12 -1.86 -16.86 -1.41
N ILE A 13 -2.18 -15.94 -2.32
CA ILE A 13 -2.23 -14.51 -1.98
C ILE A 13 -3.28 -14.27 -0.91
N LYS A 14 -4.47 -14.83 -1.06
CA LYS A 14 -5.52 -14.65 -0.06
C LYS A 14 -5.09 -15.17 1.31
N ARG A 15 -4.39 -16.30 1.33
CA ARG A 15 -3.92 -16.86 2.59
C ARG A 15 -2.88 -15.93 3.23
N GLU A 16 -1.97 -15.40 2.41
CA GLU A 16 -0.95 -14.51 2.96
C GLU A 16 -1.59 -13.24 3.49
N ILE A 17 -2.57 -12.69 2.77
CA ILE A 17 -3.26 -11.49 3.23
C ILE A 17 -3.90 -11.74 4.59
N SER A 18 -4.57 -12.87 4.75
CA SER A 18 -5.26 -13.13 6.01
C SER A 18 -4.29 -13.38 7.17
N SER A 19 -3.03 -13.66 6.86
CA SER A 19 -2.03 -13.90 7.90
C SER A 19 -1.24 -12.64 8.26
N LEU A 20 -1.45 -11.53 7.55
CA LEU A 20 -0.75 -10.31 7.85
C LEU A 20 -1.17 -9.77 9.21
N GLY A 21 -0.19 -9.22 9.93
CA GLY A 21 -0.47 -8.55 11.19
C GLY A 21 -1.03 -7.17 10.98
N PRO A 22 -1.06 -6.38 12.05
CA PRO A 22 -1.59 -5.02 11.96
C PRO A 22 -0.90 -4.19 10.89
N LEU A 23 -1.65 -3.32 10.26
CA LEU A 23 -1.18 -2.50 9.15
C LEU A 23 -1.18 -1.03 9.53
N ARG A 24 -0.17 -0.31 9.08
CA ARG A 24 -0.17 1.15 9.14
C ARG A 24 0.32 1.67 7.81
N GLN A 25 -0.37 2.67 7.30
CA GLN A 25 0.08 3.42 6.13
C GLN A 25 0.81 4.64 6.61
N GLY A 26 1.87 5.02 5.91
CA GLY A 26 2.55 6.24 6.27
C GLY A 26 4.03 6.16 6.04
N SER A 27 4.70 7.20 6.51
CA SER A 27 6.14 7.34 6.37
C SER A 27 6.73 7.69 7.72
N LEU A 28 7.72 6.92 8.14
CA LEU A 28 8.39 7.16 9.42
C LEU A 28 9.68 7.91 9.15
N SER A 29 9.83 9.06 9.80
CA SER A 29 11.02 9.87 9.67
C SER A 29 11.73 9.98 10.99
N ARG A 30 13.05 10.14 10.91
CA ARG A 30 13.88 10.33 12.08
C ARG A 30 14.42 11.76 12.04
N GLN A 31 14.19 12.49 13.11
CA GLN A 31 14.49 13.91 13.14
C GLN A 31 15.33 14.28 14.33
N TYR A 32 16.14 15.30 14.14
CA TYR A 32 16.95 15.91 15.19
C TYR A 32 16.60 17.38 15.24
N ASN A 33 16.41 17.90 16.43
CA ASN A 33 15.93 19.26 16.61
C ASN A 33 16.81 20.05 17.54
N VAL A 34 16.73 21.37 17.41
CA VAL A 34 17.31 22.29 18.37
C VAL A 34 16.18 22.84 19.23
N CYS A 35 16.47 23.08 20.49
CA CYS A 35 15.47 23.60 21.40
C CYS A 35 15.55 25.14 21.47
N GLY A 36 14.63 25.74 22.23
CA GLY A 36 14.61 27.19 22.38
C GLY A 36 15.60 27.75 23.39
N ASN A 37 16.25 26.87 24.15
CA ASN A 37 17.19 27.33 25.17
C ASN A 37 18.52 27.75 24.54
N PRO A 38 18.92 29.03 24.64
CA PRO A 38 20.11 29.49 23.97
C PRO A 38 21.43 28.92 24.52
N THR A 39 21.40 28.36 25.73
CA THR A 39 22.60 27.77 26.33
C THR A 39 22.70 26.28 26.14
N CYS A 40 21.75 25.67 25.42
CA CYS A 40 21.73 24.24 25.25
C CYS A 40 22.83 23.78 24.29
N ARG A 41 23.34 22.56 24.53
CA ARG A 41 24.38 21.98 23.67
C ARG A 41 23.97 21.86 22.21
N CYS A 42 22.67 21.82 21.94
CA CYS A 42 22.22 21.71 20.56
C CYS A 42 22.61 22.94 19.73
N LYS A 43 22.99 24.02 20.38
CA LYS A 43 23.44 25.23 19.72
C LYS A 43 24.95 25.42 19.76
N ALA A 44 25.66 24.43 20.28
CA ALA A 44 27.08 24.45 20.35
C ALA A 44 27.73 24.22 18.98
N ASP A 45 29.03 24.39 18.90
CA ASP A 45 29.79 24.10 17.70
C ASP A 45 30.86 23.06 18.03
N PRO A 46 30.73 21.80 17.58
CA PRO A 46 29.65 21.30 16.72
C PRO A 46 28.33 21.14 17.46
N ALA A 47 27.25 21.30 16.72
CA ALA A 47 25.92 21.22 17.31
C ALA A 47 25.62 19.79 17.76
N GLN A 48 25.00 19.70 18.93
CA GLN A 48 24.54 18.42 19.48
C GLN A 48 23.02 18.50 19.58
N ARG A 49 22.38 18.23 18.46
CA ARG A 49 20.93 18.35 18.38
C ARG A 49 20.24 17.30 19.22
N HIS A 50 19.03 17.64 19.64
CA HIS A 50 18.18 16.71 20.37
C HIS A 50 17.59 15.67 19.43
N GLY A 51 17.49 14.46 19.93
CA GLY A 51 16.90 13.38 19.16
C GLY A 51 17.70 12.11 19.29
N PRO A 52 17.38 11.11 18.48
CA PRO A 52 16.40 11.19 17.39
C PRO A 52 14.97 11.21 17.90
N TYR A 53 14.13 11.94 17.17
CA TYR A 53 12.69 11.90 17.34
C TYR A 53 12.10 11.22 16.12
N TYR A 54 11.16 10.33 16.36
CA TYR A 54 10.53 9.60 15.26
C TYR A 54 9.13 10.14 15.05
N GLN A 55 8.80 10.40 13.81
CA GLN A 55 7.50 10.95 13.47
C GLN A 55 6.90 10.14 12.34
N LEU A 56 5.66 9.69 12.56
CA LEU A 56 4.92 8.97 11.54
C LEU A 56 3.94 9.93 10.89
N SER A 57 4.10 10.13 9.58
CA SER A 57 3.20 10.97 8.80
C SER A 57 2.34 10.07 7.93
N TYR A 58 1.04 10.31 7.93
CA TYR A 58 0.15 9.47 7.15
C TYR A 58 -1.03 10.28 6.67
N LYS A 59 -1.69 9.74 5.66
CA LYS A 59 -2.88 10.34 5.09
C LYS A 59 -3.96 9.29 5.01
N HIS A 60 -5.09 9.58 5.60
CA HIS A 60 -6.21 8.65 5.63
C HIS A 60 -7.48 9.41 5.34
N GLN A 61 -8.24 8.92 4.35
CA GLN A 61 -9.48 9.56 3.94
C GLN A 61 -9.27 11.05 3.62
N LYS A 62 -8.19 11.31 2.86
CA LYS A 62 -7.83 12.65 2.39
C LYS A 62 -7.42 13.60 3.50
N LYS A 63 -7.18 13.08 4.68
CA LYS A 63 -6.77 13.89 5.81
C LYS A 63 -5.35 13.52 6.20
N SER A 64 -4.47 14.51 6.21
CA SER A 64 -3.08 14.31 6.60
C SER A 64 -2.95 14.43 8.11
N SER A 65 -2.16 13.55 8.69
CA SER A 65 -1.91 13.56 10.13
C SER A 65 -0.48 13.14 10.39
N SER A 66 0.00 13.48 11.56
CA SER A 66 1.32 13.01 11.99
C SER A 66 1.29 12.80 13.48
N GLU A 67 2.14 11.89 13.94
CA GLU A 67 2.25 11.63 15.37
C GLU A 67 3.68 11.23 15.69
N PHE A 68 4.10 11.55 16.88
CA PHE A 68 5.41 11.11 17.34
C PHE A 68 5.34 9.66 17.78
N VAL A 69 6.41 8.94 17.46
CA VAL A 69 6.54 7.53 17.84
C VAL A 69 7.69 7.43 18.83
N ARG A 70 7.42 6.85 19.97
CA ARG A 70 8.44 6.65 20.97
C ARG A 70 9.40 5.56 20.54
N GLU A 71 10.65 5.69 20.91
CA GLU A 71 11.67 4.77 20.45
C GLU A 71 11.31 3.30 20.70
N PRO A 72 10.77 2.92 21.87
CA PRO A 72 10.42 1.51 22.06
C PRO A 72 9.37 1.01 21.09
N ASP A 73 8.59 1.90 20.48
CA ASP A 73 7.51 1.51 19.59
C ASP A 73 7.92 1.53 18.12
N VAL A 74 9.14 2.01 17.80
CA VAL A 74 9.55 2.20 16.43
C VAL A 74 9.58 0.89 15.65
N ALA A 75 10.11 -0.16 16.24
CA ALA A 75 10.18 -1.45 15.55
C ALA A 75 8.79 -1.97 15.21
N GLN A 76 7.84 -1.79 16.11
CA GLN A 76 6.47 -2.22 15.87
C GLN A 76 5.83 -1.42 14.73
N VAL A 77 6.03 -0.10 14.75
CA VAL A 77 5.49 0.75 13.69
C VAL A 77 6.10 0.36 12.35
N GLU A 78 7.42 0.13 12.33
CA GLU A 78 8.07 -0.26 11.09
C GLU A 78 7.50 -1.58 10.54
N GLN A 79 7.23 -2.52 11.44
CA GLN A 79 6.62 -3.78 11.00
C GLN A 79 5.23 -3.55 10.43
N GLN A 80 4.45 -2.67 11.06
CA GLN A 80 3.12 -2.35 10.56
C GLN A 80 3.17 -1.69 9.19
N LEU A 81 4.16 -0.83 8.96
CA LEU A 81 4.34 -0.21 7.65
C LEU A 81 4.72 -1.25 6.60
N ARG A 82 5.59 -2.19 6.96
CA ARG A 82 5.96 -3.27 6.04
C ARG A 82 4.77 -4.16 5.73
N ASN A 83 3.93 -4.43 6.73
CA ASN A 83 2.73 -5.24 6.49
C ASN A 83 1.82 -4.56 5.48
N TYR A 84 1.65 -3.26 5.59
CA TYR A 84 0.84 -2.52 4.63
C TYR A 84 1.45 -2.57 3.23
N GLN A 85 2.77 -2.37 3.16
CA GLN A 85 3.46 -2.44 1.86
C GLN A 85 3.29 -3.82 1.23
N ARG A 86 3.40 -4.87 2.04
CA ARG A 86 3.22 -6.23 1.54
C ARG A 86 1.80 -6.44 1.05
N LEU A 87 0.81 -5.91 1.77
CA LEU A 87 -0.58 -5.99 1.33
C LEU A 87 -0.76 -5.35 -0.04
N ARG A 88 -0.17 -4.18 -0.24
CA ARG A 88 -0.29 -3.51 -1.54
C ARG A 88 0.33 -4.33 -2.65
N GLU A 89 1.49 -4.94 -2.40
CA GLU A 89 2.11 -5.78 -3.40
C GLU A 89 1.24 -6.99 -3.74
N LEU A 90 0.64 -7.58 -2.72
CA LEU A 90 -0.21 -8.74 -2.94
C LEU A 90 -1.48 -8.37 -3.70
N VAL A 91 -2.06 -7.22 -3.39
CA VAL A 91 -3.25 -6.77 -4.10
C VAL A 91 -2.91 -6.48 -5.56
N ASP A 92 -1.78 -5.82 -5.80
CA ASP A 92 -1.35 -5.55 -7.17
C ASP A 92 -1.18 -6.84 -7.96
N GLU A 93 -0.55 -7.83 -7.34
CA GLU A 93 -0.35 -9.11 -8.01
C GLU A 93 -1.69 -9.78 -8.28
N TRP A 94 -2.59 -9.74 -7.32
CA TRP A 94 -3.92 -10.32 -7.47
C TRP A 94 -4.66 -9.67 -8.64
N VAL A 95 -4.61 -8.34 -8.71
CA VAL A 95 -5.26 -7.63 -9.81
C VAL A 95 -4.66 -8.05 -11.14
N GLY A 96 -3.34 -8.14 -11.22
CA GLY A 96 -2.68 -8.57 -12.46
C GLY A 96 -3.08 -9.97 -12.86
N LEU A 97 -3.21 -10.87 -11.89
CA LEU A 97 -3.62 -12.25 -12.16
C LEU A 97 -5.05 -12.30 -12.68
N ASN A 98 -5.94 -11.48 -12.13
CA ASN A 98 -7.31 -11.43 -12.62
C ASN A 98 -7.38 -10.87 -14.03
N ILE A 99 -6.54 -9.91 -14.36
CA ILE A 99 -6.49 -9.41 -15.72
C ILE A 99 -6.05 -10.52 -16.67
N GLU A 100 -5.02 -11.26 -16.31
CA GLU A 100 -4.55 -12.35 -17.13
C GLU A 100 -5.60 -13.44 -17.27
N ARG A 101 -6.27 -13.77 -16.17
CA ARG A 101 -7.33 -14.77 -16.18
C ARG A 101 -8.45 -14.36 -17.12
N THR A 102 -8.82 -13.08 -17.08
CA THR A 102 -9.86 -12.58 -17.97
C THR A 102 -9.45 -12.74 -19.43
N ARG A 103 -8.18 -12.48 -19.74
CA ARG A 103 -7.69 -12.66 -21.11
C ARG A 103 -7.77 -14.12 -21.54
N LEU A 104 -7.42 -15.03 -20.65
CA LEU A 104 -7.48 -16.45 -20.97
C LEU A 104 -8.91 -16.90 -21.21
N LEU A 105 -9.84 -16.46 -20.37
CA LEU A 105 -11.23 -16.81 -20.55
C LEU A 105 -11.81 -16.22 -21.82
N ARG A 106 -11.39 -14.99 -22.17
CA ARG A 106 -11.85 -14.36 -23.38
C ARG A 106 -11.30 -15.08 -24.60
N ALA A 107 -10.05 -15.51 -24.56
CA ALA A 107 -9.47 -16.25 -25.66
C ALA A 107 -10.20 -17.58 -25.86
N ALA A 108 -10.54 -18.25 -24.78
CA ALA A 108 -11.30 -19.50 -24.86
C ALA A 108 -12.67 -19.27 -25.48
N ARG A 109 -13.28 -18.12 -25.17
CA ARG A 109 -14.58 -17.80 -25.73
C ARG A 109 -14.54 -17.51 -27.20
N LYS A 110 -13.40 -17.09 -27.73
CA LYS A 110 -13.29 -16.82 -29.16
C LYS A 110 -13.58 -18.05 -30.00
N GLY A 111 -13.39 -19.23 -29.41
CA GLY A 111 -13.76 -20.45 -30.09
C GLY A 111 -15.26 -20.73 -30.06
N ALA A 112 -16.02 -19.93 -29.30
CA ALA A 112 -17.46 -20.05 -29.21
C ALA A 112 -18.10 -18.80 -29.76
N THR A 113 -19.44 -18.83 -29.85
CA THR A 113 -20.19 -17.67 -30.34
C THR A 113 -20.04 -16.50 -29.41
N PHE A 114 -19.65 -15.35 -29.95
CA PHE A 114 -19.46 -14.14 -29.20
C PHE A 114 -20.53 -13.12 -29.55
N SER A 115 -21.08 -12.45 -28.55
CA SER A 115 -22.10 -11.42 -28.75
C SER A 115 -21.48 -10.03 -28.70
N PRO A 116 -21.49 -9.28 -29.81
CA PRO A 116 -20.98 -7.91 -29.79
C PRO A 116 -21.73 -6.96 -28.89
N LYS A 117 -22.95 -7.31 -28.53
CA LYS A 117 -23.77 -6.42 -27.68
C LYS A 117 -23.13 -6.17 -26.32
N LEU A 118 -22.39 -7.11 -25.83
CA LEU A 118 -21.72 -6.95 -24.54
C LEU A 118 -20.71 -5.82 -24.57
N ALA A 119 -20.00 -5.70 -25.66
CA ALA A 119 -19.00 -4.64 -25.78
C ALA A 119 -19.65 -3.26 -25.73
N LYS A 120 -20.78 -3.10 -26.40
CA LYS A 120 -21.48 -1.83 -26.38
C LYS A 120 -21.94 -1.45 -24.99
N THR A 121 -22.45 -2.41 -24.26
CA THR A 121 -22.91 -2.14 -22.91
C THR A 121 -21.76 -1.64 -22.02
N ARG A 122 -20.58 -2.21 -22.19
CA ARG A 122 -19.44 -1.79 -21.40
C ARG A 122 -19.04 -0.36 -21.67
N GLU A 123 -19.09 0.03 -22.96
CA GLU A 123 -18.72 1.39 -23.29
C GLU A 123 -19.62 2.40 -22.64
N GLN A 124 -20.91 2.10 -22.60
CA GLN A 124 -21.86 3.02 -22.00
C GLN A 124 -21.57 3.23 -20.53
N ARG A 125 -21.14 2.19 -19.84
CA ARG A 125 -20.85 2.32 -18.42
C ARG A 125 -19.51 2.97 -18.15
N GLY A 126 -18.69 3.09 -19.16
CA GLY A 126 -17.38 3.68 -19.00
C GLY A 126 -17.41 5.18 -18.82
N THR A 127 -18.55 5.78 -19.03
CA THR A 127 -18.62 7.23 -18.88
C THR A 127 -18.96 7.60 -17.47
N PRO A 128 -18.65 8.52 -17.01
CA PRO A 128 -19.09 9.16 -15.91
C PRO A 128 -18.44 9.77 -14.91
N ARG A 129 -18.48 10.00 -14.82
CA ARG A 129 -18.22 10.35 -14.04
C ARG A 129 -17.86 11.24 -13.53
N ARG A 130 -17.86 11.81 -13.16
CA ARG A 130 -17.54 12.43 -12.60
C ARG A 130 -17.26 13.06 -11.96
N LYS A 131 -17.19 13.67 -11.69
CA LYS A 131 -16.92 14.29 -11.02
C LYS A 131 -16.71 14.65 -10.49
#